data_f8518489e0b1f38cabdce2eb85638276
#
_entry.id   f8518489e0b1f38cabdce2eb85638276
#
_cell.length_a   1.000
_cell.length_b   1.000
_cell.length_c   1.000
_cell.angle_alpha   90.00
_cell.angle_beta   90.00
_cell.angle_gamma   90.00
#
_symmetry.space_group_name_H-M   'P 1'
#
loop_
_entity.id
_entity.type
_entity.pdbx_description
1 polymer ?
#
loop_
_entity_poly.entity_id
_entity_poly.type
_entity_poly.pdbx_seq_one_letter_code
_entity_poly.pdbx_strand_id
1 'polypeptide(L)'
;GEMRDKETVDIGLKAALTGHLVFSTLHTNDAPSTITRLQNMGTPDYLISAACQLVVAQRLARRNCSDCKIPDDDVNPKVLQDLGFSAEQASRAKAFKGKGCPKCNDTGYKGRQGIYEILVVSKPIKEAILRQATTPELREIAVKEGFQTMQDMGKRMIASGDLNFREYERVLSSE
;
A
#
# COMPACT_ATOMS: atom_id res chain seq x y z
N GLY A 1 -4.27 -17.83 -10.10
CA GLY A 1 -5.19 -16.89 -10.74
C GLY A 1 -5.83 -15.97 -9.70
N GLU A 2 -6.76 -15.14 -10.13
CA GLU A 2 -7.51 -14.25 -9.24
C GLU A 2 -8.58 -15.02 -8.45
N MET A 3 -8.72 -14.70 -7.17
CA MET A 3 -9.80 -15.22 -6.32
C MET A 3 -11.02 -14.27 -6.37
N ARG A 4 -12.07 -14.67 -7.07
CA ARG A 4 -13.29 -13.86 -7.25
C ARG A 4 -14.48 -14.36 -6.45
N ASP A 5 -14.47 -15.62 -6.07
CA ASP A 5 -15.54 -16.32 -5.39
C ASP A 5 -15.02 -17.22 -4.28
N LYS A 6 -15.94 -17.65 -3.41
CA LYS A 6 -15.61 -18.49 -2.26
C LYS A 6 -14.98 -19.82 -2.66
N GLU A 7 -15.44 -20.45 -3.75
CA GLU A 7 -14.93 -21.75 -4.17
C GLU A 7 -13.46 -21.67 -4.53
N THR A 8 -13.06 -20.68 -5.32
CA THR A 8 -11.67 -20.44 -5.70
C THR A 8 -10.79 -20.13 -4.47
N VAL A 9 -11.32 -19.34 -3.53
CA VAL A 9 -10.61 -19.04 -2.25
C VAL A 9 -10.40 -20.31 -1.46
N ASP A 10 -11.44 -21.12 -1.24
CA ASP A 10 -11.36 -22.34 -0.46
C ASP A 10 -10.36 -23.34 -1.06
N ILE A 11 -10.36 -23.49 -2.38
CA ILE A 11 -9.38 -24.36 -3.07
C ILE A 11 -7.95 -23.85 -2.83
N GLY A 12 -7.72 -22.56 -3.02
CA GLY A 12 -6.38 -21.97 -2.82
C GLY A 12 -5.86 -22.11 -1.39
N LEU A 13 -6.70 -21.80 -0.40
CA LEU A 13 -6.32 -21.91 1.02
C LEU A 13 -6.11 -23.38 1.43
N LYS A 14 -6.95 -24.31 0.99
CA LYS A 14 -6.75 -25.74 1.26
C LYS A 14 -5.46 -26.27 0.63
N ALA A 15 -5.14 -25.86 -0.61
CA ALA A 15 -3.89 -26.20 -1.23
C ALA A 15 -2.68 -25.67 -0.43
N ALA A 16 -2.76 -24.44 0.09
CA ALA A 16 -1.72 -23.87 0.95
C ALA A 16 -1.53 -24.70 2.24
N LEU A 17 -2.60 -25.17 2.86
CA LEU A 17 -2.53 -26.02 4.06
C LEU A 17 -1.91 -27.39 3.81
N THR A 18 -1.96 -27.90 2.57
CA THR A 18 -1.31 -29.17 2.20
C THR A 18 0.17 -28.97 1.76
N GLY A 19 0.73 -27.78 2.02
CA GLY A 19 2.15 -27.50 1.80
C GLY A 19 2.49 -26.86 0.44
N HIS A 20 1.50 -26.53 -0.37
CA HIS A 20 1.74 -25.82 -1.62
C HIS A 20 1.99 -24.34 -1.38
N LEU A 21 2.94 -23.76 -2.11
CA LEU A 21 3.09 -22.32 -2.19
C LEU A 21 2.04 -21.75 -3.16
N VAL A 22 1.07 -20.99 -2.63
CA VAL A 22 -0.04 -20.44 -3.40
C VAL A 22 0.08 -18.94 -3.50
N PHE A 23 0.09 -18.40 -4.71
CA PHE A 23 -0.03 -16.97 -5.00
C PHE A 23 -1.35 -16.70 -5.71
N SER A 24 -2.05 -15.67 -5.26
CA SER A 24 -3.29 -15.22 -5.88
C SER A 24 -3.48 -13.72 -5.74
N THR A 25 -4.49 -13.19 -6.39
CA THR A 25 -4.86 -11.77 -6.35
C THR A 25 -6.31 -11.60 -5.95
N LEU A 26 -6.58 -10.50 -5.24
CA LEU A 26 -7.92 -10.02 -4.91
C LEU A 26 -8.01 -8.52 -5.22
N HIS A 27 -9.22 -8.04 -5.50
CA HIS A 27 -9.49 -6.61 -5.63
C HIS A 27 -9.83 -6.03 -4.26
N THR A 28 -8.85 -5.35 -3.66
CA THR A 28 -8.97 -4.65 -2.37
C THR A 28 -8.20 -3.35 -2.41
N ASN A 29 -8.55 -2.40 -1.56
CA ASN A 29 -7.89 -1.09 -1.53
C ASN A 29 -6.57 -1.12 -0.76
N ASP A 30 -6.52 -1.92 0.31
CA ASP A 30 -5.37 -2.05 1.19
C ASP A 30 -5.19 -3.49 1.70
N ALA A 31 -4.06 -3.76 2.36
CA ALA A 31 -3.75 -5.11 2.81
C ALA A 31 -4.63 -5.58 3.98
N PRO A 32 -4.93 -4.79 5.04
CA PRO A 32 -5.84 -5.21 6.09
C PRO A 32 -7.26 -5.51 5.59
N SER A 33 -7.80 -4.72 4.67
CA SER A 33 -9.15 -4.94 4.10
C SER A 33 -9.26 -6.23 3.29
N THR A 34 -8.14 -6.77 2.84
CA THR A 34 -8.10 -8.08 2.16
C THR A 34 -8.57 -9.20 3.09
N ILE A 35 -8.19 -9.16 4.37
CA ILE A 35 -8.64 -10.15 5.36
C ILE A 35 -10.17 -10.06 5.52
N THR A 36 -10.70 -8.87 5.74
CA THR A 36 -12.15 -8.64 5.84
C THR A 36 -12.88 -9.05 4.55
N ARG A 37 -12.26 -8.83 3.40
CA ARG A 37 -12.83 -9.27 2.11
C ARG A 37 -12.97 -10.79 2.03
N LEU A 38 -11.94 -11.55 2.45
CA LEU A 38 -12.00 -13.01 2.50
C LEU A 38 -13.10 -13.50 3.45
N GLN A 39 -13.23 -12.87 4.63
CA GLN A 39 -14.31 -13.17 5.58
C GLN A 39 -15.69 -12.90 4.97
N ASN A 40 -15.89 -11.76 4.31
CA ASN A 40 -17.14 -11.38 3.64
C ASN A 40 -17.51 -12.30 2.47
N MET A 41 -16.52 -12.96 1.86
CA MET A 41 -16.75 -14.01 0.85
C MET A 41 -17.21 -15.33 1.47
N GLY A 42 -17.33 -15.39 2.80
CA GLY A 42 -17.78 -16.56 3.55
C GLY A 42 -16.67 -17.60 3.79
N THR A 43 -15.41 -17.18 3.72
CA THR A 43 -14.27 -18.05 4.06
C THR A 43 -14.15 -18.14 5.59
N PRO A 44 -14.05 -19.34 6.17
CA PRO A 44 -13.90 -19.49 7.61
C PRO A 44 -12.63 -18.85 8.16
N ASP A 45 -12.74 -18.13 9.29
CA ASP A 45 -11.63 -17.38 9.91
C ASP A 45 -10.43 -18.27 10.25
N TYR A 46 -10.68 -19.50 10.71
CA TYR A 46 -9.61 -20.46 11.01
C TYR A 46 -8.81 -20.84 9.75
N LEU A 47 -9.46 -20.88 8.60
CA LEU A 47 -8.81 -21.23 7.33
C LEU A 47 -7.94 -20.06 6.85
N ILE A 48 -8.44 -18.83 6.94
CA ILE A 48 -7.68 -17.62 6.62
C ILE A 48 -6.45 -17.52 7.54
N SER A 49 -6.67 -17.64 8.86
CA SER A 49 -5.62 -17.56 9.88
C SER A 49 -4.52 -18.61 9.70
N ALA A 50 -4.89 -19.84 9.30
CA ALA A 50 -3.94 -20.94 9.15
C ALA A 50 -3.15 -20.86 7.84
N ALA A 51 -3.78 -20.51 6.73
CA ALA A 51 -3.21 -20.60 5.39
C ALA A 51 -2.60 -19.30 4.88
N CYS A 52 -3.18 -18.13 5.22
CA CYS A 52 -2.66 -16.85 4.78
C CYS A 52 -1.37 -16.49 5.53
N GLN A 53 -0.31 -16.21 4.80
CA GLN A 53 1.00 -15.85 5.36
C GLN A 53 1.31 -14.36 5.18
N LEU A 54 0.95 -13.81 4.03
CA LEU A 54 1.31 -12.47 3.63
C LEU A 54 0.23 -11.89 2.72
N VAL A 55 -0.07 -10.62 2.93
CA VAL A 55 -0.91 -9.83 2.03
C VAL A 55 -0.12 -8.62 1.55
N VAL A 56 -0.07 -8.43 0.24
CA VAL A 56 0.60 -7.29 -0.39
C VAL A 56 -0.44 -6.47 -1.14
N ALA A 57 -0.62 -5.22 -0.76
CA ALA A 57 -1.37 -4.28 -1.57
C ALA A 57 -0.40 -3.37 -2.35
N GLN A 58 -0.78 -3.03 -3.58
CA GLN A 58 0.05 -2.29 -4.52
C GLN A 58 -0.74 -1.23 -5.26
N ARG A 59 -0.14 -0.05 -5.41
CA ARG A 59 -0.56 0.99 -6.34
C ARG A 59 0.60 1.35 -7.26
N LEU A 60 0.31 1.73 -8.49
CA LEU A 60 1.33 2.21 -9.44
C LEU A 60 1.26 3.73 -9.55
N ALA A 61 2.37 4.39 -9.27
CA ALA A 61 2.54 5.82 -9.42
C ALA A 61 3.54 6.14 -10.53
N ARG A 62 3.35 7.25 -11.22
CA ARG A 62 4.32 7.77 -12.20
C ARG A 62 5.50 8.38 -11.45
N ARG A 63 6.71 8.06 -11.89
CA ARG A 63 7.94 8.64 -11.33
C ARG A 63 8.21 10.02 -11.92
N ASN A 64 8.71 10.93 -11.09
CA ASN A 64 9.30 12.17 -11.58
C ASN A 64 10.43 11.86 -12.57
N CYS A 65 10.47 12.58 -13.67
CA CYS A 65 11.57 12.46 -14.63
C CYS A 65 12.88 12.96 -14.00
N SER A 66 13.88 12.09 -13.92
CA SER A 66 15.19 12.43 -13.35
C SER A 66 15.93 13.52 -14.10
N ASP A 67 15.69 13.62 -15.43
CA ASP A 67 16.38 14.56 -16.31
C ASP A 67 15.87 16.00 -16.19
N CYS A 68 14.63 16.19 -15.71
CA CYS A 68 14.02 17.51 -15.58
C CYS A 68 13.40 17.77 -14.21
N LYS A 69 13.79 16.99 -13.21
CA LYS A 69 13.34 17.15 -11.82
C LYS A 69 13.85 18.47 -11.23
N ILE A 70 12.94 19.27 -10.69
CA ILE A 70 13.21 20.55 -10.02
C ILE A 70 12.48 20.57 -8.68
N PRO A 71 12.92 21.41 -7.71
CA PRO A 71 12.12 21.66 -6.51
C PRO A 71 10.72 22.13 -6.85
N ASP A 72 9.75 21.73 -6.02
CA ASP A 72 8.35 22.15 -6.14
C ASP A 72 8.03 23.19 -5.07
N ASP A 73 8.18 24.46 -5.41
CA ASP A 73 7.99 25.59 -4.50
C ASP A 73 6.53 25.79 -4.09
N ASP A 74 5.58 25.15 -4.78
CA ASP A 74 4.16 25.17 -4.45
C ASP A 74 3.85 24.27 -3.21
N VAL A 75 4.76 23.34 -2.89
CA VAL A 75 4.61 22.40 -1.77
C VAL A 75 5.43 22.90 -0.58
N ASN A 76 4.80 23.71 0.26
CA ASN A 76 5.40 24.26 1.48
C ASN A 76 5.31 23.25 2.66
N PRO A 77 6.03 23.50 3.78
CA PRO A 77 6.01 22.60 4.94
C PRO A 77 4.61 22.35 5.52
N LYS A 78 3.67 23.30 5.41
CA LYS A 78 2.29 23.13 5.89
C LYS A 78 1.55 22.07 5.06
N VAL A 79 1.69 22.11 3.73
CA VAL A 79 1.13 21.10 2.83
C VAL A 79 1.66 19.69 3.17
N LEU A 80 2.95 19.59 3.48
CA LEU A 80 3.54 18.31 3.91
C LEU A 80 3.02 17.84 5.26
N GLN A 81 2.78 18.77 6.22
CA GLN A 81 2.17 18.44 7.50
C GLN A 81 0.72 17.96 7.34
N ASP A 82 -0.05 18.57 6.44
CA ASP A 82 -1.40 18.15 6.11
C ASP A 82 -1.44 16.72 5.51
N LEU A 83 -0.35 16.29 4.87
CA LEU A 83 -0.13 14.89 4.45
C LEU A 83 0.30 13.96 5.61
N GLY A 84 0.46 14.48 6.82
CA GLY A 84 0.88 13.72 7.99
C GLY A 84 2.40 13.55 8.13
N PHE A 85 3.21 14.45 7.57
CA PHE A 85 4.60 14.59 7.98
C PHE A 85 4.67 15.25 9.36
N SER A 86 5.61 14.85 10.21
CA SER A 86 5.90 15.62 11.42
C SER A 86 6.44 17.01 11.04
N ALA A 87 6.33 17.98 11.95
CA ALA A 87 6.88 19.33 11.74
C ALA A 87 8.37 19.31 11.38
N GLU A 88 9.14 18.44 12.03
CA GLU A 88 10.55 18.24 11.74
C GLU A 88 10.80 17.63 10.36
N GLN A 89 10.04 16.61 10.00
CA GLN A 89 10.12 16.00 8.67
C GLN A 89 9.73 17.00 7.57
N ALA A 90 8.63 17.73 7.75
CA ALA A 90 8.15 18.73 6.80
C ALA A 90 9.13 19.88 6.57
N SER A 91 9.84 20.32 7.62
CA SER A 91 10.84 21.38 7.49
C SER A 91 12.11 20.94 6.74
N ARG A 92 12.43 19.66 6.77
CA ARG A 92 13.62 19.07 6.10
C ARG A 92 13.32 18.52 4.72
N ALA A 93 12.09 18.08 4.48
CA ALA A 93 11.69 17.48 3.21
C ALA A 93 11.62 18.54 2.10
N LYS A 94 12.17 18.20 0.95
CA LYS A 94 12.03 19.00 -0.27
C LYS A 94 11.17 18.20 -1.23
N ALA A 95 10.02 18.74 -1.60
CA ALA A 95 9.22 18.19 -2.67
C ALA A 95 9.82 18.53 -4.03
N PHE A 96 9.60 17.68 -5.01
CA PHE A 96 10.11 17.85 -6.37
C PHE A 96 8.99 17.59 -7.37
N LYS A 97 9.11 18.24 -8.55
CA LYS A 97 8.27 17.97 -9.72
C LYS A 97 9.12 17.91 -10.99
N GLY A 98 8.62 17.23 -12.00
CA GLY A 98 9.24 17.28 -13.32
C GLY A 98 8.78 18.51 -14.07
N LYS A 99 9.73 19.32 -14.57
CA LYS A 99 9.45 20.51 -15.39
C LYS A 99 8.87 20.16 -16.77
N GLY A 100 9.20 18.98 -17.29
CA GLY A 100 9.00 18.60 -18.67
C GLY A 100 10.30 18.72 -19.49
N CYS A 101 10.56 17.75 -20.33
CA CYS A 101 11.69 17.73 -21.27
C CYS A 101 11.44 16.72 -22.39
N PRO A 102 12.23 16.76 -23.50
CA PRO A 102 12.08 15.82 -24.60
C PRO A 102 12.15 14.33 -24.17
N LYS A 103 12.94 13.99 -23.13
CA LYS A 103 13.08 12.61 -22.63
C LYS A 103 11.82 12.06 -21.94
N CYS A 104 10.94 12.92 -21.48
CA CYS A 104 9.66 12.54 -20.88
C CYS A 104 8.47 13.02 -21.71
N ASN A 105 8.68 13.47 -22.96
CA ASN A 105 7.66 14.05 -23.83
C ASN A 105 6.90 15.19 -23.14
N ASP A 106 7.64 16.05 -22.48
CA ASP A 106 7.18 17.25 -21.74
C ASP A 106 6.16 16.98 -20.61
N THR A 107 5.98 15.70 -20.23
CA THR A 107 5.04 15.32 -19.17
C THR A 107 5.56 15.54 -17.75
N GLY A 108 6.88 15.67 -17.57
CA GLY A 108 7.54 15.68 -16.26
C GLY A 108 7.65 14.31 -15.59
N TYR A 109 7.09 13.25 -16.19
CA TYR A 109 7.11 11.88 -15.65
C TYR A 109 7.84 10.92 -16.57
N LYS A 110 8.61 9.97 -15.98
CA LYS A 110 9.27 8.92 -16.74
C LYS A 110 9.28 7.60 -15.95
N GLY A 111 8.57 6.62 -16.50
CA GLY A 111 8.40 5.32 -15.84
C GLY A 111 7.35 5.34 -14.72
N ARG A 112 7.16 4.19 -14.11
CA ARG A 112 6.25 3.93 -13.01
C ARG A 112 6.98 3.22 -11.89
N GLN A 113 6.51 3.43 -10.66
CA GLN A 113 7.01 2.75 -9.47
C GLN A 113 5.84 2.23 -8.65
N GLY A 114 6.00 1.02 -8.11
CA GLY A 114 5.04 0.45 -7.18
C GLY A 114 5.14 1.12 -5.81
N ILE A 115 4.00 1.41 -5.24
CA ILE A 115 3.83 1.78 -3.84
C ILE A 115 3.19 0.57 -3.19
N TYR A 116 3.80 0.05 -2.14
CA TYR A 116 3.41 -1.20 -1.51
C TYR A 116 3.10 -0.99 -0.04
N GLU A 117 2.17 -1.80 0.46
CA GLU A 117 2.09 -2.11 1.87
C GLU A 117 2.04 -3.64 2.02
N ILE A 118 2.72 -4.14 3.04
CA ILE A 118 2.95 -5.57 3.23
C ILE A 118 2.50 -5.95 4.63
N LEU A 119 1.39 -6.66 4.72
CA LEU A 119 0.86 -7.20 5.97
C LEU A 119 1.34 -8.65 6.15
N VAL A 120 2.20 -8.84 7.12
CA VAL A 120 2.57 -10.19 7.58
C VAL A 120 1.46 -10.72 8.49
N VAL A 121 0.95 -11.90 8.19
CA VAL A 121 -0.08 -12.55 9.02
C VAL A 121 0.60 -13.21 10.21
N SER A 122 1.08 -12.37 11.13
CA SER A 122 1.75 -12.71 12.38
C SER A 122 0.80 -13.38 13.38
N LYS A 123 1.34 -13.88 14.50
CA LYS A 123 0.51 -14.48 15.57
C LYS A 123 -0.56 -13.51 16.08
N PRO A 124 -0.29 -12.22 16.42
CA PRO A 124 -1.32 -11.27 16.83
C PRO A 124 -2.37 -11.02 15.73
N ILE A 125 -1.98 -10.97 14.47
CA ILE A 125 -2.92 -10.83 13.34
C ILE A 125 -3.80 -12.09 13.21
N LYS A 126 -3.23 -13.28 13.33
CA LYS A 126 -3.99 -14.55 13.33
C LYS A 126 -5.05 -14.60 14.44
N GLU A 127 -4.67 -14.19 15.65
CA GLU A 127 -5.59 -14.11 16.80
C GLU A 127 -6.70 -13.08 16.55
N ALA A 128 -6.36 -11.94 15.93
CA ALA A 128 -7.32 -10.92 15.54
C ALA A 128 -8.31 -11.42 14.46
N ILE A 129 -7.84 -12.16 13.46
CA ILE A 129 -8.70 -12.79 12.45
C ILE A 129 -9.70 -13.75 13.12
N LEU A 130 -9.24 -14.61 14.02
CA LEU A 130 -10.09 -15.60 14.71
C LEU A 130 -11.19 -14.97 15.58
N ARG A 131 -10.95 -13.76 16.12
CA ARG A 131 -11.98 -13.00 16.86
C ARG A 131 -12.80 -12.06 16.00
N GLN A 132 -12.66 -12.12 14.68
CA GLN A 132 -13.36 -11.28 13.71
C GLN A 132 -13.10 -9.78 13.92
N ALA A 133 -11.84 -9.43 14.18
CA ALA A 133 -11.44 -8.04 14.34
C ALA A 133 -11.74 -7.22 13.06
N THR A 134 -12.14 -5.98 13.27
CA THR A 134 -12.41 -5.04 12.19
C THR A 134 -11.14 -4.64 11.44
N THR A 135 -11.30 -4.13 10.20
CA THR A 135 -10.15 -3.63 9.42
C THR A 135 -9.31 -2.58 10.18
N PRO A 136 -9.90 -1.59 10.88
CA PRO A 136 -9.12 -0.66 11.72
C PRO A 136 -8.32 -1.35 12.83
N GLU A 137 -8.91 -2.30 13.53
CA GLU A 137 -8.21 -3.07 14.58
C GLU A 137 -7.04 -3.89 14.03
N LEU A 138 -7.23 -4.56 12.87
CA LEU A 138 -6.16 -5.27 12.19
C LEU A 138 -5.02 -4.32 11.81
N ARG A 139 -5.35 -3.12 11.32
CA ARG A 139 -4.37 -2.08 10.98
C ARG A 139 -3.61 -1.60 12.21
N GLU A 140 -4.29 -1.33 13.33
CA GLU A 140 -3.63 -0.92 14.59
C GLU A 140 -2.65 -1.96 15.10
N ILE A 141 -3.03 -3.25 15.07
CA ILE A 141 -2.15 -4.35 15.47
C ILE A 141 -0.93 -4.41 14.55
N ALA A 142 -1.16 -4.35 13.24
CA ALA A 142 -0.09 -4.38 12.26
C ALA A 142 0.90 -3.22 12.44
N VAL A 143 0.41 -1.99 12.66
CA VAL A 143 1.25 -0.79 12.88
C VAL A 143 2.13 -0.97 14.12
N LYS A 144 1.62 -1.56 15.21
CA LYS A 144 2.42 -1.88 16.41
C LYS A 144 3.55 -2.87 16.12
N GLU A 145 3.41 -3.70 15.08
CA GLU A 145 4.42 -4.65 14.60
C GLU A 145 5.33 -4.07 13.50
N GLY A 146 5.20 -2.77 13.19
CA GLY A 146 6.03 -2.10 12.19
C GLY A 146 5.48 -2.10 10.77
N PHE A 147 4.20 -2.44 10.59
CA PHE A 147 3.53 -2.30 9.30
C PHE A 147 3.58 -0.86 8.83
N GLN A 148 3.94 -0.69 7.56
CA GLN A 148 4.01 0.61 6.90
C GLN A 148 2.93 0.68 5.83
N THR A 149 2.12 1.72 5.90
CA THR A 149 1.05 1.95 4.93
C THR A 149 1.59 2.42 3.57
N MET A 150 0.77 2.33 2.53
CA MET A 150 1.11 2.93 1.24
C MET A 150 1.32 4.44 1.35
N GLN A 151 0.60 5.12 2.26
CA GLN A 151 0.78 6.53 2.54
C GLN A 151 2.18 6.81 3.11
N ASP A 152 2.67 5.98 4.03
CA ASP A 152 4.03 6.13 4.60
C ASP A 152 5.11 5.91 3.54
N MET A 153 4.93 4.93 2.66
CA MET A 153 5.83 4.72 1.53
C MET A 153 5.78 5.90 0.54
N GLY A 154 4.59 6.40 0.23
CA GLY A 154 4.41 7.56 -0.65
C GLY A 154 5.07 8.83 -0.09
N LYS A 155 4.97 9.07 1.22
CA LYS A 155 5.68 10.17 1.89
C LYS A 155 7.20 10.06 1.72
N ARG A 156 7.76 8.86 1.91
CA ARG A 156 9.20 8.64 1.68
C ARG A 156 9.60 8.90 0.23
N MET A 157 8.73 8.53 -0.73
CA MET A 157 8.97 8.79 -2.15
C MET A 157 8.89 10.28 -2.50
N ILE A 158 8.04 11.06 -1.82
CA ILE A 158 8.04 12.53 -1.93
C ILE A 158 9.38 13.07 -1.41
N ALA A 159 9.81 12.64 -0.23
CA ALA A 159 11.06 13.10 0.39
C ALA A 159 12.31 12.74 -0.45
N SER A 160 12.32 11.61 -1.17
CA SER A 160 13.39 11.24 -2.11
C SER A 160 13.30 11.97 -3.46
N GLY A 161 12.17 12.61 -3.72
CA GLY A 161 11.88 13.28 -4.99
C GLY A 161 11.50 12.35 -6.14
N ASP A 162 11.22 11.08 -5.87
CA ASP A 162 10.75 10.13 -6.88
C ASP A 162 9.28 10.31 -7.23
N LEU A 163 8.48 10.77 -6.28
CA LEU A 163 7.06 11.05 -6.41
C LEU A 163 6.80 12.54 -6.18
N ASN A 164 5.95 13.17 -6.96
CA ASN A 164 5.48 14.50 -6.64
C ASN A 164 4.16 14.48 -5.85
N PHE A 165 3.84 15.62 -5.25
CA PHE A 165 2.64 15.79 -4.44
C PHE A 165 1.35 15.46 -5.20
N ARG A 166 1.16 15.97 -6.41
CA ARG A 166 -0.03 15.74 -7.23
C ARG A 166 -0.25 14.26 -7.55
N GLU A 167 0.84 13.54 -7.83
CA GLU A 167 0.75 12.12 -8.12
C GLU A 167 0.47 11.30 -6.86
N TYR A 168 1.01 11.73 -5.70
CA TYR A 168 0.67 11.17 -4.41
C TYR A 168 -0.85 11.29 -4.13
N GLU A 169 -1.39 12.50 -4.27
CA GLU A 169 -2.83 12.73 -4.11
C GLU A 169 -3.65 11.86 -5.06
N ARG A 170 -3.28 11.84 -6.34
CA ARG A 170 -3.99 11.05 -7.36
C ARG A 170 -4.06 9.56 -7.03
N VAL A 171 -3.02 9.01 -6.42
CA VAL A 171 -2.88 7.55 -6.20
C VAL A 171 -3.32 7.13 -4.81
N LEU A 172 -3.10 7.97 -3.80
CA LEU A 172 -3.23 7.60 -2.39
C LEU A 172 -4.26 8.40 -1.59
N SER A 173 -4.77 9.55 -2.12
CA SER A 173 -5.80 10.36 -1.42
C SER A 173 -7.23 10.01 -1.84
N SER A 174 -7.43 8.97 -2.63
CA SER A 174 -8.77 8.54 -3.11
C SER A 174 -9.43 7.59 -2.12
N GLU A 175 -9.51 7.99 -0.83
CA GLU A 175 -10.35 7.34 0.18
C GLU A 175 -11.17 8.36 0.94
#